data_c2f9f32f0f447c11ec6d2d75da5f9639
#
_entry.id   c2f9f32f0f447c11ec6d2d75da5f9639
#
_cell.length_a   1.000
_cell.length_b   1.000
_cell.length_c   1.000
_cell.angle_alpha   90.00
_cell.angle_beta   90.00
_cell.angle_gamma   90.00
#
_symmetry.space_group_name_H-M   'P 1'
#
loop_
_entity.id
_entity.type
_entity.pdbx_description
1 polymer ?
#
loop_
_entity_poly.entity_id
_entity_poly.type
_entity_poly.pdbx_seq_one_letter_code
_entity_poly.pdbx_strand_id
1 'polypeptide(L)'
;MKRFLIFAAVAPPLGFIVAFWVMLQIANWLAGSPITFDVAQIMMLPTIYLVGLIPALLAGWFDHALARRNISYRIALTALFGYAIGYLPFAVAFWIGFGHGPYVLLLGLIGAVPSAVCSWLAAERQAPDLVPSS
;
A
#
# COMPACT_ATOMS: atom_id res chain seq x y z
N MET A 1 11.51 -12.67 -10.23
CA MET A 1 10.35 -13.40 -9.69
C MET A 1 10.14 -13.22 -8.18
N LYS A 2 11.17 -13.35 -7.32
CA LYS A 2 11.03 -13.23 -5.84
C LYS A 2 10.38 -11.92 -5.36
N ARG A 3 10.67 -10.78 -5.99
CA ARG A 3 10.10 -9.47 -5.65
C ARG A 3 8.58 -9.42 -5.83
N PHE A 4 8.09 -9.90 -6.97
CA PHE A 4 6.65 -9.94 -7.23
C PHE A 4 5.88 -10.78 -6.20
N LEU A 5 6.48 -11.89 -5.74
CA LEU A 5 5.91 -12.72 -4.68
C LEU A 5 5.83 -11.96 -3.35
N ILE A 6 6.85 -11.16 -3.00
CA ILE A 6 6.82 -10.33 -1.79
C ILE A 6 5.68 -9.31 -1.90
N PHE A 7 5.57 -8.59 -3.01
CA PHE A 7 4.50 -7.62 -3.21
C PHE A 7 3.12 -8.27 -3.23
N ALA A 8 2.95 -9.41 -3.90
CA ALA A 8 1.68 -10.13 -3.95
C ALA A 8 1.26 -10.71 -2.59
N ALA A 9 2.21 -11.20 -1.78
CA ALA A 9 1.90 -11.85 -0.51
C ALA A 9 1.80 -10.86 0.65
N VAL A 10 2.63 -9.81 0.69
CA VAL A 10 2.77 -8.91 1.84
C VAL A 10 1.97 -7.62 1.65
N ALA A 11 1.92 -7.05 0.44
CA ALA A 11 1.27 -5.76 0.24
C ALA A 11 -0.26 -5.80 0.48
N PRO A 12 -1.04 -6.80 0.03
CA PRO A 12 -2.47 -6.80 0.28
C PRO A 12 -2.85 -6.91 1.75
N PRO A 13 -2.28 -7.83 2.60
CA PRO A 13 -2.61 -7.85 4.01
C PRO A 13 -2.15 -6.59 4.76
N LEU A 14 -0.98 -6.03 4.43
CA LEU A 14 -0.54 -4.75 4.99
C LEU A 14 -1.46 -3.61 4.55
N GLY A 15 -1.83 -3.56 3.28
CA GLY A 15 -2.77 -2.58 2.74
C GLY A 15 -4.12 -2.63 3.47
N PHE A 16 -4.59 -3.82 3.79
CA PHE A 16 -5.81 -4.01 4.57
C PHE A 16 -5.68 -3.45 5.98
N ILE A 17 -4.58 -3.75 6.70
CA ILE A 17 -4.35 -3.24 8.06
C ILE A 17 -4.30 -1.70 8.05
N VAL A 18 -3.57 -1.11 7.10
CA VAL A 18 -3.48 0.35 6.97
C VAL A 18 -4.83 0.95 6.59
N ALA A 19 -5.55 0.35 5.64
CA ALA A 19 -6.89 0.80 5.24
C ALA A 19 -7.86 0.78 6.43
N PHE A 20 -7.82 -0.29 7.21
CA PHE A 20 -8.64 -0.41 8.42
C PHE A 20 -8.31 0.68 9.43
N TRP A 21 -7.03 0.92 9.71
CA TRP A 21 -6.59 1.98 10.60
C TRP A 21 -7.01 3.37 10.11
N VAL A 22 -6.84 3.65 8.82
CA VAL A 22 -7.25 4.93 8.19
C VAL A 22 -8.76 5.11 8.28
N MET A 23 -9.55 4.07 8.01
CA MET A 23 -11.01 4.13 8.12
C MET A 23 -11.48 4.38 9.54
N LEU A 24 -10.81 3.78 10.56
CA LEU A 24 -11.07 4.08 11.97
C LEU A 24 -10.81 5.56 12.28
N GLN A 25 -9.72 6.15 11.79
CA GLN A 25 -9.42 7.57 12.00
C GLN A 25 -10.47 8.47 11.34
N ILE A 26 -10.85 8.18 10.11
CA ILE A 26 -11.87 8.95 9.39
C ILE A 26 -13.22 8.86 10.11
N ALA A 27 -13.63 7.70 10.58
CA ALA A 27 -14.89 7.52 11.27
C ALA A 27 -14.93 8.18 12.64
N ASN A 28 -13.84 8.10 13.42
CA ASN A 28 -13.72 8.85 14.66
C ASN A 28 -13.83 10.36 14.44
N TRP A 29 -13.32 10.85 13.33
CA TRP A 29 -13.38 12.27 12.95
C TRP A 29 -14.79 12.71 12.52
N LEU A 30 -15.50 11.86 11.77
CA LEU A 30 -16.80 12.21 11.17
C LEU A 30 -17.99 11.89 12.10
N ALA A 31 -17.94 10.80 12.86
CA ALA A 31 -19.09 10.28 13.58
C ALA A 31 -18.99 10.41 15.11
N GLY A 32 -17.78 10.64 15.66
CA GLY A 32 -17.58 10.66 17.11
C GLY A 32 -17.95 9.34 17.82
N SER A 33 -18.26 8.29 17.06
CA SER A 33 -18.70 7.00 17.56
C SER A 33 -17.71 5.90 17.21
N PRO A 34 -17.44 4.96 18.15
CA PRO A 34 -16.53 3.84 17.86
C PRO A 34 -17.15 2.96 16.79
N ILE A 35 -16.33 2.65 15.76
CA ILE A 35 -16.71 1.63 14.77
C ILE A 35 -16.65 0.26 15.45
N THR A 36 -17.77 -0.47 15.43
CA THR A 36 -17.83 -1.87 15.82
C THR A 36 -17.43 -2.74 14.64
N PHE A 37 -16.57 -3.72 14.90
CA PHE A 37 -16.21 -4.74 13.91
C PHE A 37 -17.41 -5.62 13.62
N ASP A 38 -17.86 -5.65 12.37
CA ASP A 38 -18.95 -6.52 11.94
C ASP A 38 -18.41 -7.69 11.11
N VAL A 39 -19.04 -8.85 11.26
CA VAL A 39 -18.72 -10.08 10.50
C VAL A 39 -18.78 -9.85 8.99
N ALA A 40 -19.63 -8.93 8.54
CA ALA A 40 -19.73 -8.53 7.13
C ALA A 40 -18.39 -7.99 6.58
N GLN A 41 -17.58 -7.34 7.39
CA GLN A 41 -16.27 -6.81 6.99
C GLN A 41 -15.25 -7.94 6.76
N ILE A 42 -15.35 -9.02 7.52
CA ILE A 42 -14.49 -10.21 7.35
C ILE A 42 -14.84 -10.92 6.03
N MET A 43 -16.12 -10.97 5.66
CA MET A 43 -16.54 -11.56 4.39
C MET A 43 -16.08 -10.77 3.15
N MET A 44 -15.77 -9.49 3.31
CA MET A 44 -15.22 -8.66 2.24
C MET A 44 -13.70 -8.83 2.02
N LEU A 45 -12.99 -9.49 2.95
CA LEU A 45 -11.53 -9.70 2.86
C LEU A 45 -11.04 -10.26 1.52
N PRO A 46 -11.65 -11.31 0.94
CA PRO A 46 -11.19 -11.85 -0.34
C PRO A 46 -11.33 -10.84 -1.49
N THR A 47 -12.40 -10.07 -1.49
CA THR A 47 -12.65 -9.02 -2.51
C THR A 47 -11.65 -7.89 -2.35
N ILE A 48 -11.39 -7.42 -1.13
CA ILE A 48 -10.41 -6.37 -0.83
C ILE A 48 -9.01 -6.86 -1.21
N TYR A 49 -8.68 -8.14 -0.96
CA TYR A 49 -7.42 -8.74 -1.36
C TYR A 49 -7.24 -8.70 -2.88
N LEU A 50 -8.24 -9.10 -3.66
CA LEU A 50 -8.20 -9.10 -5.12
C LEU A 50 -8.05 -7.67 -5.67
N VAL A 51 -8.80 -6.71 -5.14
CA VAL A 51 -8.72 -5.30 -5.55
C VAL A 51 -7.35 -4.72 -5.22
N GLY A 52 -6.80 -5.06 -4.04
CA GLY A 52 -5.46 -4.61 -3.61
C GLY A 52 -4.31 -5.27 -4.36
N LEU A 53 -4.52 -6.43 -4.98
CA LEU A 53 -3.48 -7.16 -5.70
C LEU A 53 -3.00 -6.41 -6.95
N ILE A 54 -3.90 -5.78 -7.70
CA ILE A 54 -3.57 -5.04 -8.92
C ILE A 54 -2.59 -3.89 -8.61
N PRO A 55 -2.91 -2.93 -7.70
CA PRO A 55 -1.97 -1.87 -7.34
C PRO A 55 -0.68 -2.41 -6.71
N ALA A 56 -0.73 -3.51 -5.96
CA ALA A 56 0.45 -4.15 -5.40
C ALA A 56 1.40 -4.67 -6.48
N LEU A 57 0.88 -5.32 -7.50
CA LEU A 57 1.68 -5.81 -8.63
C LEU A 57 2.27 -4.66 -9.46
N LEU A 58 1.51 -3.57 -9.67
CA LEU A 58 2.00 -2.37 -10.34
C LEU A 58 3.13 -1.71 -9.56
N ALA A 59 3.01 -1.58 -8.23
CA ALA A 59 4.06 -1.08 -7.37
C ALA A 59 5.30 -1.99 -7.39
N GLY A 60 5.12 -3.30 -7.41
CA GLY A 60 6.19 -4.28 -7.53
C GLY A 60 6.92 -4.21 -8.89
N TRP A 61 6.18 -3.99 -9.97
CA TRP A 61 6.77 -3.76 -11.29
C TRP A 61 7.57 -2.46 -11.33
N PHE A 62 7.03 -1.40 -10.76
CA PHE A 62 7.70 -0.10 -10.66
C PHE A 62 9.00 -0.21 -9.83
N ASP A 63 8.94 -0.86 -8.64
CA ASP A 63 10.12 -1.12 -7.82
C ASP A 63 11.19 -1.93 -8.57
N HIS A 64 10.77 -2.93 -9.35
CA HIS A 64 11.68 -3.72 -10.18
C HIS A 64 12.37 -2.87 -11.26
N ALA A 65 11.63 -1.97 -11.90
CA ALA A 65 12.19 -1.07 -12.92
C ALA A 65 13.20 -0.08 -12.31
N LEU A 66 12.90 0.47 -11.12
CA LEU A 66 13.82 1.34 -10.38
C LEU A 66 15.07 0.61 -9.92
N ALA A 67 14.93 -0.64 -9.47
CA ALA A 67 16.05 -1.48 -9.06
C ALA A 67 17.03 -1.76 -10.21
N ARG A 68 16.51 -1.97 -11.43
CA ARG A 68 17.36 -2.16 -12.64
C ARG A 68 18.18 -0.92 -12.97
N ARG A 69 17.71 0.27 -12.59
CA ARG A 69 18.39 1.54 -12.84
C ARG A 69 19.30 1.98 -11.69
N ASN A 70 19.51 1.14 -10.66
CA ASN A 70 20.33 1.44 -9.46
C ASN A 70 20.01 2.80 -8.80
N ILE A 71 18.73 3.16 -8.71
CA ILE A 71 18.31 4.44 -8.15
C ILE A 71 18.38 4.37 -6.62
N SER A 72 19.17 5.27 -6.00
CA SER A 72 19.39 5.31 -4.54
C SER A 72 18.12 5.58 -3.74
N TYR A 73 17.19 6.38 -4.26
CA TYR A 73 15.92 6.73 -3.59
C TYR A 73 14.76 5.80 -3.96
N ARG A 74 15.05 4.54 -4.33
CA ARG A 74 14.08 3.57 -4.80
C ARG A 74 12.89 3.40 -3.87
N ILE A 75 13.14 3.24 -2.55
CA ILE A 75 12.10 3.01 -1.54
C ILE A 75 11.14 4.21 -1.48
N ALA A 76 11.69 5.43 -1.47
CA ALA A 76 10.88 6.65 -1.44
C ALA A 76 10.05 6.82 -2.71
N LEU A 77 10.61 6.53 -3.89
CA LEU A 77 9.89 6.60 -5.16
C LEU A 77 8.79 5.53 -5.25
N THR A 78 9.05 4.31 -4.76
CA THR A 78 8.05 3.25 -4.73
C THR A 78 6.93 3.58 -3.73
N ALA A 79 7.24 4.20 -2.59
CA ALA A 79 6.25 4.68 -1.64
C ALA A 79 5.39 5.81 -2.22
N LEU A 80 6.01 6.77 -2.91
CA LEU A 80 5.30 7.87 -3.59
C LEU A 80 4.38 7.35 -4.70
N PHE A 81 4.84 6.39 -5.48
CA PHE A 81 4.03 5.73 -6.51
C PHE A 81 2.86 4.96 -5.90
N GLY A 82 3.10 4.21 -4.82
CA GLY A 82 2.06 3.53 -4.04
C GLY A 82 1.04 4.51 -3.45
N TYR A 83 1.52 5.67 -2.95
CA TYR A 83 0.65 6.76 -2.49
C TYR A 83 -0.27 7.26 -3.61
N ALA A 84 0.28 7.54 -4.77
CA ALA A 84 -0.49 8.03 -5.92
C ALA A 84 -1.54 7.01 -6.37
N ILE A 85 -1.18 5.73 -6.48
CA ILE A 85 -2.12 4.66 -6.86
C ILE A 85 -3.18 4.45 -5.78
N GLY A 86 -2.82 4.53 -4.50
CA GLY A 86 -3.77 4.43 -3.39
C GLY A 86 -4.71 5.62 -3.30
N TYR A 87 -4.21 6.82 -3.63
CA TYR A 87 -4.97 8.06 -3.54
C TYR A 87 -5.94 8.29 -4.71
N LEU A 88 -5.49 8.02 -5.95
CA LEU A 88 -6.23 8.37 -7.17
C LEU A 88 -7.67 7.80 -7.24
N PRO A 89 -7.93 6.51 -6.97
CA PRO A 89 -9.29 5.95 -7.03
C PRO A 89 -10.23 6.64 -6.03
N PHE A 90 -9.71 6.92 -4.83
CA PHE A 90 -10.49 7.57 -3.77
C PHE A 90 -10.68 9.06 -4.06
N ALA A 91 -9.65 9.74 -4.59
CA ALA A 91 -9.78 11.15 -4.98
C ALA A 91 -10.86 11.34 -6.03
N VAL A 92 -10.94 10.46 -7.03
CA VAL A 92 -12.00 10.50 -8.05
C VAL A 92 -13.36 10.24 -7.43
N ALA A 93 -13.51 9.24 -6.57
CA ALA A 93 -14.77 8.91 -5.90
C ALA A 93 -15.24 10.05 -4.98
N PHE A 94 -14.30 10.67 -4.23
CA PHE A 94 -14.61 11.79 -3.35
C PHE A 94 -14.92 13.08 -4.11
N TRP A 95 -14.26 13.30 -5.25
CA TRP A 95 -14.52 14.48 -6.09
C TRP A 95 -15.94 14.48 -6.66
N ILE A 96 -16.49 13.28 -6.90
CA ILE A 96 -17.83 13.10 -7.47
C ILE A 96 -18.95 13.16 -6.39
N GLY A 97 -18.70 12.80 -5.12
CA GLY A 97 -19.82 12.59 -4.20
C GLY A 97 -19.66 12.92 -2.72
N PHE A 98 -18.46 13.06 -2.16
CA PHE A 98 -18.29 13.07 -0.69
C PHE A 98 -17.65 14.33 -0.09
N GLY A 99 -17.39 15.37 -0.88
CA GLY A 99 -16.82 16.62 -0.39
C GLY A 99 -15.30 16.57 -0.14
N HIS A 100 -14.69 17.74 0.06
CA HIS A 100 -13.25 17.92 0.17
C HIS A 100 -12.85 18.04 1.65
N GLY A 101 -12.29 16.99 2.22
CA GLY A 101 -11.75 17.02 3.59
C GLY A 101 -10.29 16.60 3.64
N PRO A 102 -9.49 17.08 4.63
CA PRO A 102 -8.07 16.75 4.76
C PRO A 102 -7.82 15.24 4.99
N TYR A 103 -8.83 14.50 5.44
CA TYR A 103 -8.79 13.06 5.63
C TYR A 103 -8.59 12.27 4.32
N VAL A 104 -8.91 12.87 3.16
CA VAL A 104 -8.70 12.23 1.84
C VAL A 104 -7.21 11.96 1.61
N LEU A 105 -6.32 12.82 2.14
CA LEU A 105 -4.87 12.62 2.04
C LEU A 105 -4.38 11.35 2.78
N LEU A 106 -5.08 10.95 3.84
CA LEU A 106 -4.75 9.72 4.58
C LEU A 106 -4.97 8.46 3.74
N LEU A 107 -5.87 8.50 2.76
CA LEU A 107 -6.16 7.36 1.88
C LEU A 107 -4.94 6.96 1.04
N GLY A 108 -4.07 7.91 0.69
CA GLY A 108 -2.81 7.61 0.00
C GLY A 108 -1.86 6.73 0.82
N LEU A 109 -1.94 6.77 2.16
CA LEU A 109 -1.12 5.92 3.03
C LEU A 109 -1.43 4.42 2.84
N ILE A 110 -2.64 4.08 2.43
CA ILE A 110 -3.06 2.69 2.15
C ILE A 110 -2.17 2.05 1.08
N GLY A 111 -1.72 2.84 0.10
CA GLY A 111 -0.78 2.38 -0.93
C GLY A 111 0.68 2.64 -0.58
N ALA A 112 1.00 3.77 0.07
CA ALA A 112 2.37 4.18 0.37
C ALA A 112 3.07 3.23 1.34
N VAL A 113 2.42 2.89 2.46
CA VAL A 113 3.03 2.07 3.54
C VAL A 113 3.36 0.65 3.04
N PRO A 114 2.42 -0.11 2.46
CA PRO A 114 2.73 -1.43 1.94
C PRO A 114 3.82 -1.40 0.85
N SER A 115 3.80 -0.40 -0.03
CA SER A 115 4.79 -0.26 -1.10
C SER A 115 6.18 0.01 -0.56
N ALA A 116 6.32 0.87 0.47
CA ALA A 116 7.58 1.14 1.12
C ALA A 116 8.15 -0.11 1.83
N VAL A 117 7.31 -0.80 2.60
CA VAL A 117 7.70 -2.02 3.34
C VAL A 117 8.12 -3.12 2.38
N CYS A 118 7.36 -3.36 1.31
CA CYS A 118 7.69 -4.39 0.33
C CYS A 118 8.98 -4.06 -0.44
N SER A 119 9.20 -2.78 -0.79
CA SER A 119 10.45 -2.34 -1.44
C SER A 119 11.65 -2.51 -0.52
N TRP A 120 11.50 -2.20 0.77
CA TRP A 120 12.53 -2.40 1.77
C TRP A 120 12.88 -3.88 1.97
N LEU A 121 11.89 -4.75 2.18
CA LEU A 121 12.07 -6.20 2.28
C LEU A 121 12.73 -6.81 1.04
N ALA A 122 12.38 -6.30 -0.14
CA ALA A 122 12.99 -6.72 -1.39
C ALA A 122 14.45 -6.25 -1.53
N ALA A 123 14.84 -5.15 -0.86
CA ALA A 123 16.21 -4.66 -0.81
C ALA A 123 17.10 -5.50 0.12
N GLU A 124 16.63 -5.77 1.34
CA GLU A 124 17.41 -6.53 2.34
C GLU A 124 17.78 -7.93 1.88
N ARG A 125 16.90 -8.61 1.16
CA ARG A 125 17.15 -9.97 0.68
C ARG A 125 18.18 -10.06 -0.44
N GLN A 126 18.70 -8.94 -0.94
CA GLN A 126 19.77 -8.90 -1.96
C GLN A 126 21.16 -8.60 -1.36
N ALA A 127 21.25 -8.23 -0.10
CA ALA A 127 22.50 -7.91 0.58
C ALA A 127 23.43 -9.11 0.91
N PRO A 128 22.98 -10.37 1.05
CA PRO A 128 23.86 -11.48 1.44
C PRO A 128 24.92 -11.89 0.40
N ASP A 129 24.74 -11.53 -0.87
CA ASP A 129 25.62 -12.02 -1.95
C ASP A 129 26.88 -11.16 -2.16
N LEU A 130 27.13 -10.17 -1.29
CA LEU A 130 28.27 -9.25 -1.41
C LEU A 130 29.41 -9.53 -0.40
N VAL A 131 29.38 -10.65 0.32
CA VAL A 131 30.54 -11.07 1.11
C VAL A 131 31.51 -11.81 0.16
N PRO A 132 32.64 -11.21 -0.25
CA PRO A 132 33.64 -11.95 -1.01
C PRO A 132 34.17 -13.05 -0.10
N SER A 133 34.08 -14.30 -0.58
CA SER A 133 34.77 -15.43 0.01
C SER A 133 36.26 -15.15 -0.11
N SER A 134 36.88 -14.72 0.98
CA SER A 134 38.31 -14.66 1.15
C SER A 134 38.90 -16.05 1.21
#